data_6932c7307c2e672830fbe6c1f8d95345
#
_entry.id   6932c7307c2e672830fbe6c1f8d95345
#
_cell.length_a   1.000
_cell.length_b   1.000
_cell.length_c   1.000
_cell.angle_alpha   90.00
_cell.angle_beta   90.00
_cell.angle_gamma   90.00
#
_symmetry.space_group_name_H-M   'P 1'
#
loop_
_entity.id
_entity.type
_entity.pdbx_description
1 polymer ?
#
loop_
_entity_poly.entity_id
_entity_poly.type
_entity_poly.pdbx_seq_one_letter_code
_entity_poly.pdbx_strand_id
1 'polypeptide(L)'
;MLPINTWKFLISGGLLGLLLSSVLLVIVIYRLSPILQSRRQLSLRDQHINPVPRYGGIALFWGFFGALLLVWWLPFDQRGLGLQLLPDNRLIGLCIGGFMAWAIGFADDIFLVRARWKLTWQIGVAILAIGFGFDIHTVQIPFFQAIDLGLWSWPLTVLWIVG
;
A
#
# COMPACT_ATOMS: atom_id res chain seq x y z
N MET A 1 -21.12 7.49 15.50
CA MET A 1 -20.93 6.11 16.00
C MET A 1 -21.09 5.16 14.81
N LEU A 2 -20.09 4.36 14.49
CA LEU A 2 -20.19 3.35 13.44
C LEU A 2 -21.12 2.22 13.95
N PRO A 3 -22.03 1.70 13.12
CA PRO A 3 -22.93 0.62 13.52
C PRO A 3 -22.13 -0.63 13.93
N ILE A 4 -22.61 -1.33 14.95
CA ILE A 4 -21.91 -2.49 15.58
C ILE A 4 -21.46 -3.55 14.57
N ASN A 5 -22.14 -3.66 13.43
CA ASN A 5 -21.79 -4.61 12.37
C ASN A 5 -20.54 -4.22 11.56
N THR A 6 -20.18 -2.94 11.48
CA THR A 6 -18.99 -2.49 10.73
C THR A 6 -17.69 -2.98 11.35
N TRP A 7 -17.60 -3.07 12.69
CA TRP A 7 -16.44 -3.59 13.39
C TRP A 7 -16.16 -5.06 13.08
N LYS A 8 -17.22 -5.87 12.97
CA LYS A 8 -17.06 -7.29 12.61
C LYS A 8 -16.46 -7.46 11.23
N PHE A 9 -16.87 -6.63 10.26
CA PHE A 9 -16.33 -6.66 8.90
C PHE A 9 -14.90 -6.16 8.84
N LEU A 10 -14.56 -5.08 9.54
CA LEU A 10 -13.19 -4.58 9.62
C LEU A 10 -12.25 -5.62 10.23
N ILE A 11 -12.68 -6.27 11.31
CA ILE A 11 -11.90 -7.33 11.96
C ILE A 11 -11.79 -8.55 11.04
N SER A 12 -12.87 -9.02 10.43
CA SER A 12 -12.85 -10.19 9.55
C SER A 12 -12.03 -9.95 8.27
N GLY A 13 -12.17 -8.77 7.65
CA GLY A 13 -11.36 -8.38 6.49
C GLY A 13 -9.87 -8.23 6.84
N GLY A 14 -9.57 -7.64 7.99
CA GLY A 14 -8.21 -7.54 8.50
C GLY A 14 -7.57 -8.89 8.80
N LEU A 15 -8.33 -9.81 9.45
CA LEU A 15 -7.86 -11.17 9.72
C LEU A 15 -7.64 -11.97 8.44
N LEU A 16 -8.54 -11.86 7.45
CA LEU A 16 -8.37 -12.49 6.14
C LEU A 16 -7.13 -11.96 5.43
N GLY A 17 -6.90 -10.65 5.45
CA GLY A 17 -5.71 -10.03 4.88
C GLY A 17 -4.41 -10.52 5.55
N LEU A 18 -4.41 -10.62 6.88
CA LEU A 18 -3.29 -11.16 7.65
C LEU A 18 -3.02 -12.64 7.32
N LEU A 19 -4.07 -13.46 7.25
CA LEU A 19 -3.94 -14.88 6.91
C LEU A 19 -3.41 -15.06 5.48
N LEU A 20 -3.99 -14.36 4.51
CA LEU A 20 -3.53 -14.43 3.12
C LEU A 20 -2.09 -13.95 2.97
N SER A 21 -1.73 -12.82 3.58
CA SER A 21 -0.36 -12.30 3.51
C SER A 21 0.64 -13.23 4.20
N SER A 22 0.28 -13.86 5.33
CA SER A 22 1.16 -14.81 6.01
C SER A 22 1.39 -16.08 5.20
N VAL A 23 0.36 -16.64 4.58
CA VAL A 23 0.47 -17.80 3.69
C VAL A 23 1.32 -17.46 2.47
N LEU A 24 1.07 -16.32 1.84
CA LEU A 24 1.87 -15.84 0.71
C LEU A 24 3.32 -15.57 1.12
N LEU A 25 3.56 -15.03 2.30
CA LEU A 25 4.91 -14.81 2.82
C LEU A 25 5.70 -16.12 2.93
N VAL A 26 5.09 -17.15 3.47
CA VAL A 26 5.69 -18.48 3.55
C VAL A 26 6.04 -19.01 2.15
N ILE A 27 5.11 -18.91 1.19
CA ILE A 27 5.34 -19.33 -0.21
C ILE A 27 6.47 -18.52 -0.85
N VAL A 28 6.51 -17.22 -0.66
CA VAL A 28 7.56 -16.34 -1.19
C VAL A 28 8.92 -16.70 -0.60
N ILE A 29 9.00 -16.91 0.71
CA ILE A 29 10.27 -17.27 1.37
C ILE A 29 10.79 -18.62 0.85
N TYR A 30 9.95 -19.66 0.80
CA TYR A 30 10.41 -21.00 0.46
C TYR A 30 10.52 -21.28 -1.04
N ARG A 31 9.72 -20.65 -1.88
CA ARG A 31 9.68 -20.94 -3.32
C ARG A 31 10.30 -19.86 -4.20
N LEU A 32 9.96 -18.58 -3.96
CA LEU A 32 10.43 -17.47 -4.80
C LEU A 32 11.80 -16.94 -4.40
N SER A 33 12.07 -16.83 -3.10
CA SER A 33 13.31 -16.23 -2.61
C SER A 33 14.58 -16.89 -3.18
N PRO A 34 14.73 -18.22 -3.24
CA PRO A 34 15.94 -18.83 -3.79
C PRO A 34 16.12 -18.54 -5.28
N ILE A 35 15.02 -18.43 -6.04
CA ILE A 35 15.06 -18.15 -7.50
C ILE A 35 15.48 -16.70 -7.76
N LEU A 36 14.93 -15.76 -7.00
CA LEU A 36 15.18 -14.33 -7.18
C LEU A 36 16.55 -13.91 -6.64
N GLN A 37 17.02 -14.53 -5.57
CA GLN A 37 18.36 -14.29 -5.00
C GLN A 37 19.48 -14.70 -5.97
N SER A 38 19.28 -15.75 -6.75
CA SER A 38 20.23 -16.22 -7.77
C SER A 38 20.49 -15.17 -8.87
N ARG A 39 19.58 -14.23 -9.09
CA ARG A 39 19.71 -13.17 -10.12
C ARG A 39 20.26 -11.85 -9.57
N ARG A 40 20.46 -11.75 -8.26
CA ARG A 40 20.90 -10.50 -7.63
C ARG A 40 22.41 -10.35 -7.66
N GLN A 41 22.91 -9.22 -8.13
CA GLN A 41 24.30 -8.83 -7.91
C GLN A 41 24.48 -8.45 -6.44
N LEU A 42 25.39 -9.16 -5.75
CA LEU A 42 25.76 -8.85 -4.37
C LEU A 42 26.28 -7.41 -4.28
N SER A 43 25.57 -6.58 -3.53
CA SER A 43 26.01 -5.21 -3.26
C SER A 43 27.02 -5.23 -2.10
N LEU A 44 28.04 -4.36 -2.15
CA LEU A 44 29.01 -4.15 -1.06
C LEU A 44 28.37 -3.73 0.28
N ARG A 45 27.07 -3.42 0.29
CA ARG A 45 26.28 -3.13 1.49
C ARG A 45 25.68 -4.38 2.16
N ASP A 46 25.73 -5.54 1.53
CA ASP A 46 25.21 -6.78 2.11
C ASP A 46 26.25 -7.36 3.09
N GLN A 47 26.20 -6.88 4.34
CA GLN A 47 27.11 -7.30 5.42
C GLN A 47 26.73 -8.66 6.04
N HIS A 48 25.64 -9.29 5.63
CA HIS A 48 25.20 -10.56 6.17
C HIS A 48 25.69 -11.73 5.33
N ILE A 49 26.33 -12.69 5.99
CA ILE A 49 26.81 -13.96 5.40
C ILE A 49 25.63 -14.78 4.85
N ASN A 50 24.43 -14.63 5.45
CA ASN A 50 23.20 -15.27 4.98
C ASN A 50 22.28 -14.17 4.38
N PRO A 51 21.96 -14.24 3.08
CA PRO A 51 21.09 -13.26 2.45
C PRO A 51 19.67 -13.36 3.02
N VAL A 52 19.24 -12.29 3.71
CA VAL A 52 17.86 -12.18 4.21
C VAL A 52 16.91 -11.97 3.05
N PRO A 53 15.82 -12.75 2.92
CA PRO A 53 14.83 -12.56 1.87
C PRO A 53 14.18 -11.17 2.00
N ARG A 54 14.35 -10.30 1.00
CA ARG A 54 13.78 -8.94 0.99
C ARG A 54 12.42 -8.87 0.29
N TYR A 55 11.91 -10.00 -0.19
CA TYR A 55 10.70 -10.06 -1.02
C TYR A 55 9.37 -10.12 -0.22
N GLY A 56 9.40 -9.77 1.07
CA GLY A 56 8.20 -9.71 1.92
C GLY A 56 7.12 -8.76 1.40
N GLY A 57 7.53 -7.67 0.72
CA GLY A 57 6.61 -6.73 0.08
C GLY A 57 5.67 -7.36 -0.95
N ILE A 58 6.08 -8.43 -1.63
CA ILE A 58 5.22 -9.20 -2.55
C ILE A 58 4.06 -9.82 -1.78
N ALA A 59 4.35 -10.49 -0.67
CA ALA A 59 3.35 -11.18 0.12
C ALA A 59 2.35 -10.21 0.75
N LEU A 60 2.83 -9.08 1.26
CA LEU A 60 1.98 -8.03 1.85
C LEU A 60 1.06 -7.40 0.80
N PHE A 61 1.61 -7.05 -0.36
CA PHE A 61 0.84 -6.44 -1.44
C PHE A 61 -0.26 -7.38 -1.94
N TRP A 62 0.09 -8.59 -2.35
CA TRP A 62 -0.88 -9.54 -2.88
C TRP A 62 -1.84 -10.07 -1.81
N GLY A 63 -1.40 -10.15 -0.55
CA GLY A 63 -2.28 -10.48 0.58
C GLY A 63 -3.34 -9.40 0.80
N PHE A 64 -2.95 -8.14 0.79
CA PHE A 64 -3.86 -7.01 0.93
C PHE A 64 -4.86 -6.92 -0.23
N PHE A 65 -4.38 -6.91 -1.46
CA PHE A 65 -5.25 -6.82 -2.65
C PHE A 65 -6.10 -8.08 -2.82
N GLY A 66 -5.56 -9.26 -2.50
CA GLY A 66 -6.33 -10.50 -2.49
C GLY A 66 -7.46 -10.48 -1.48
N ALA A 67 -7.22 -9.98 -0.27
CA ALA A 67 -8.27 -9.80 0.73
C ALA A 67 -9.33 -8.79 0.28
N LEU A 68 -8.91 -7.68 -0.32
CA LEU A 68 -9.81 -6.65 -0.85
C LEU A 68 -10.70 -7.20 -1.97
N LEU A 69 -10.14 -7.99 -2.89
CA LEU A 69 -10.89 -8.67 -3.94
C LEU A 69 -11.86 -9.71 -3.38
N LEU A 70 -11.44 -10.50 -2.38
CA LEU A 70 -12.31 -11.48 -1.74
C LEU A 70 -13.48 -10.81 -1.03
N VAL A 71 -13.23 -9.73 -0.31
CA VAL A 71 -14.29 -8.95 0.35
C VAL A 71 -15.25 -8.34 -0.67
N TRP A 72 -14.75 -7.94 -1.83
CA TRP A 72 -15.58 -7.40 -2.91
C TRP A 72 -16.41 -8.49 -3.62
N TRP A 73 -15.86 -9.70 -3.76
CA TRP A 73 -16.51 -10.80 -4.46
C TRP A 73 -17.48 -11.62 -3.59
N LEU A 74 -17.28 -11.66 -2.27
CA LEU A 74 -18.17 -12.36 -1.36
C LEU A 74 -19.50 -11.58 -1.23
N PRO A 75 -20.67 -12.28 -1.32
CA PRO A 75 -21.98 -11.66 -1.19
C PRO A 75 -22.30 -11.36 0.29
N PHE A 76 -21.44 -10.62 0.95
CA PHE A 76 -21.79 -10.01 2.22
C PHE A 76 -22.81 -8.92 1.95
N ASP A 77 -23.83 -8.83 2.82
CA ASP A 77 -24.82 -7.76 2.73
C ASP A 77 -24.12 -6.43 2.53
N GLN A 78 -24.20 -5.90 1.29
CA GLN A 78 -23.43 -4.76 0.80
C GLN A 78 -23.66 -3.49 1.63
N ARG A 79 -24.70 -3.47 2.48
CA ARG A 79 -25.05 -2.34 3.33
C ARG A 79 -24.14 -2.15 4.54
N GLY A 80 -23.25 -3.11 4.85
CA GLY A 80 -22.34 -3.06 5.99
C GLY A 80 -20.85 -2.91 5.64
N LEU A 81 -20.47 -3.04 4.38
CA LEU A 81 -19.07 -2.96 3.96
C LEU A 81 -18.67 -1.50 3.73
N GLY A 82 -17.66 -1.04 4.47
CA GLY A 82 -17.07 0.29 4.33
C GLY A 82 -16.51 0.62 2.94
N LEU A 83 -16.48 -0.37 2.01
CA LEU A 83 -16.17 -0.15 0.59
C LEU A 83 -17.19 0.72 -0.14
N GLN A 84 -18.45 0.80 0.34
CA GLN A 84 -19.44 1.77 -0.15
C GLN A 84 -19.11 3.21 0.28
N LEU A 85 -18.23 3.40 1.23
CA LEU A 85 -17.80 4.73 1.69
C LEU A 85 -16.72 5.34 0.78
N LEU A 86 -16.07 4.52 -0.07
CA LEU A 86 -15.13 5.03 -1.06
C LEU A 86 -15.87 5.22 -2.38
N PRO A 87 -15.92 6.44 -2.95
CA PRO A 87 -16.32 6.63 -4.33
C PRO A 87 -15.53 5.68 -5.25
N ASP A 88 -16.15 5.14 -6.29
CA ASP A 88 -15.49 4.20 -7.21
C ASP A 88 -14.15 4.71 -7.73
N ASN A 89 -14.04 6.01 -8.00
CA ASN A 89 -12.80 6.65 -8.44
C ASN A 89 -11.67 6.54 -7.39
N ARG A 90 -11.97 6.67 -6.11
CA ARG A 90 -10.97 6.52 -5.04
C ARG A 90 -10.50 5.08 -4.90
N LEU A 91 -11.39 4.11 -5.05
CA LEU A 91 -11.00 2.71 -5.03
C LEU A 91 -10.05 2.38 -6.21
N ILE A 92 -10.38 2.87 -7.40
CA ILE A 92 -9.51 2.74 -8.59
C ILE A 92 -8.16 3.41 -8.33
N GLY A 93 -8.16 4.63 -7.79
CA GLY A 93 -6.94 5.36 -7.44
C GLY A 93 -6.07 4.61 -6.42
N LEU A 94 -6.69 4.01 -5.39
CA LEU A 94 -6.00 3.16 -4.41
C LEU A 94 -5.35 1.94 -5.07
N CYS A 95 -6.07 1.25 -5.95
CA CYS A 95 -5.54 0.09 -6.66
C CYS A 95 -4.38 0.45 -7.58
N ILE A 96 -4.52 1.47 -8.41
CA ILE A 96 -3.48 1.91 -9.34
C ILE A 96 -2.28 2.48 -8.59
N GLY A 97 -2.50 3.40 -7.65
CA GLY A 97 -1.43 4.02 -6.86
C GLY A 97 -0.68 3.00 -6.02
N GLY A 98 -1.41 2.08 -5.36
CA GLY A 98 -0.82 0.99 -4.60
C GLY A 98 0.01 0.04 -5.47
N PHE A 99 -0.49 -0.32 -6.65
CA PHE A 99 0.27 -1.14 -7.60
C PHE A 99 1.55 -0.43 -8.08
N MET A 100 1.47 0.86 -8.42
CA MET A 100 2.64 1.64 -8.83
C MET A 100 3.68 1.78 -7.71
N ALA A 101 3.23 2.04 -6.48
CA ALA A 101 4.11 2.12 -5.31
C ALA A 101 4.80 0.77 -5.03
N TRP A 102 4.06 -0.33 -5.12
CA TRP A 102 4.62 -1.68 -5.00
C TRP A 102 5.61 -1.99 -6.12
N ALA A 103 5.28 -1.66 -7.38
CA ALA A 103 6.11 -1.96 -8.54
C ALA A 103 7.49 -1.30 -8.45
N ILE A 104 7.58 -0.04 -8.01
CA ILE A 104 8.88 0.63 -7.84
C ILE A 104 9.66 0.04 -6.66
N GLY A 105 8.99 -0.31 -5.55
CA GLY A 105 9.62 -1.00 -4.43
C GLY A 105 10.21 -2.35 -4.85
N PHE A 106 9.44 -3.13 -5.60
CA PHE A 106 9.89 -4.41 -6.15
C PHE A 106 11.04 -4.26 -7.16
N ALA A 107 10.95 -3.25 -8.04
CA ALA A 107 12.03 -2.94 -8.96
C ALA A 107 13.32 -2.52 -8.23
N ASP A 108 13.21 -1.75 -7.13
CA ASP A 108 14.34 -1.38 -6.29
C ASP A 108 15.02 -2.60 -5.64
N ASP A 109 14.22 -3.57 -5.20
CA ASP A 109 14.73 -4.80 -4.62
C ASP A 109 15.53 -5.66 -5.61
N ILE A 110 15.20 -5.59 -6.91
CA ILE A 110 15.88 -6.39 -7.95
C ILE A 110 17.03 -5.60 -8.60
N PHE A 111 16.78 -4.34 -8.99
CA PHE A 111 17.66 -3.57 -9.89
C PHE A 111 18.49 -2.49 -9.18
N LEU A 112 18.32 -2.29 -7.86
CA LEU A 112 19.00 -1.22 -7.10
C LEU A 112 18.79 0.15 -7.78
N VAL A 113 17.54 0.59 -7.88
CA VAL A 113 17.15 1.83 -8.55
C VAL A 113 17.83 3.04 -7.89
N ARG A 114 18.37 3.96 -8.69
CA ARG A 114 18.98 5.19 -8.17
C ARG A 114 17.93 6.05 -7.44
N ALA A 115 18.33 6.65 -6.32
CA ALA A 115 17.43 7.42 -5.44
C ALA A 115 16.60 8.49 -6.17
N ARG A 116 17.20 9.18 -7.18
CA ARG A 116 16.50 10.19 -7.99
C ARG A 116 15.32 9.64 -8.76
N TRP A 117 15.44 8.43 -9.33
CA TRP A 117 14.34 7.78 -10.05
C TRP A 117 13.23 7.32 -9.12
N LYS A 118 13.62 6.81 -7.95
CA LYS A 118 12.68 6.42 -6.90
C LYS A 118 11.85 7.61 -6.44
N LEU A 119 12.51 8.75 -6.18
CA LEU A 119 11.83 10.00 -5.78
C LEU A 119 10.88 10.50 -6.88
N THR A 120 11.33 10.53 -8.14
CA THR A 120 10.48 10.95 -9.27
C THR A 120 9.24 10.09 -9.40
N TRP A 121 9.38 8.77 -9.22
CA TRP A 121 8.26 7.84 -9.27
C TRP A 121 7.30 8.05 -8.11
N GLN A 122 7.79 8.24 -6.89
CA GLN A 122 6.97 8.53 -5.72
C GLN A 122 6.16 9.83 -5.88
N ILE A 123 6.78 10.88 -6.43
CA ILE A 123 6.08 12.12 -6.78
C ILE A 123 4.98 11.85 -7.81
N GLY A 124 5.25 11.04 -8.83
CA GLY A 124 4.25 10.64 -9.83
C GLY A 124 3.05 9.92 -9.21
N VAL A 125 3.29 8.99 -8.29
CA VAL A 125 2.24 8.29 -7.52
C VAL A 125 1.44 9.27 -6.66
N ALA A 126 2.10 10.23 -6.02
CA ALA A 126 1.42 11.25 -5.20
C ALA A 126 0.51 12.17 -6.03
N ILE A 127 0.97 12.61 -7.21
CA ILE A 127 0.17 13.42 -8.14
C ILE A 127 -1.04 12.61 -8.63
N LEU A 128 -0.84 11.34 -8.96
CA LEU A 128 -1.92 10.44 -9.36
C LEU A 128 -2.94 10.29 -8.23
N ALA A 129 -2.50 10.09 -6.99
CA ALA A 129 -3.39 9.98 -5.84
C ALA A 129 -4.26 11.25 -5.65
N ILE A 130 -3.67 12.44 -5.81
CA ILE A 130 -4.40 13.70 -5.78
C ILE A 130 -5.47 13.74 -6.89
N GLY A 131 -5.14 13.30 -8.10
CA GLY A 131 -6.09 13.23 -9.23
C GLY A 131 -7.30 12.32 -8.96
N PHE A 132 -7.15 11.32 -8.08
CA PHE A 132 -8.26 10.46 -7.62
C PHE A 132 -8.95 10.97 -6.34
N GLY A 133 -8.60 12.17 -5.86
CA GLY A 133 -9.23 12.81 -4.70
C GLY A 133 -8.66 12.36 -3.35
N PHE A 134 -7.39 11.92 -3.31
CA PHE A 134 -6.64 11.69 -2.08
C PHE A 134 -5.78 12.92 -1.77
N ASP A 135 -6.42 13.99 -1.35
CA ASP A 135 -5.76 15.21 -0.95
C ASP A 135 -6.16 15.63 0.47
N ILE A 136 -5.23 16.28 1.16
CA ILE A 136 -5.40 16.74 2.54
C ILE A 136 -5.90 18.19 2.48
N HIS A 137 -7.21 18.40 2.69
CA HIS A 137 -7.79 19.74 2.71
C HIS A 137 -7.69 20.43 4.06
N THR A 138 -7.86 19.65 5.14
CA THR A 138 -7.91 20.21 6.50
C THR A 138 -6.95 19.44 7.41
N VAL A 139 -6.21 20.18 8.22
CA VAL A 139 -5.37 19.64 9.28
C VAL A 139 -5.93 20.04 10.63
N GLN A 140 -6.21 19.08 11.50
CA GLN A 140 -6.66 19.31 12.85
C GLN A 140 -5.50 19.07 13.82
N ILE A 141 -5.03 20.12 14.44
CA ILE A 141 -4.00 20.04 15.49
C ILE A 141 -4.73 19.92 16.84
N PRO A 142 -4.36 18.97 17.72
CA PRO A 142 -4.93 18.89 19.06
C PRO A 142 -4.85 20.26 19.76
N PHE A 143 -5.94 20.68 20.39
CA PHE A 143 -6.11 21.98 21.07
C PHE A 143 -6.25 23.23 20.18
N PHE A 144 -6.19 23.10 18.85
CA PHE A 144 -6.44 24.19 17.90
C PHE A 144 -7.63 23.90 16.99
N GLN A 145 -8.18 24.95 16.37
CA GLN A 145 -9.23 24.80 15.37
C GLN A 145 -8.65 24.12 14.10
N ALA A 146 -9.54 23.44 13.35
CA ALA A 146 -9.16 22.86 12.07
C ALA A 146 -8.69 23.97 11.11
N ILE A 147 -7.51 23.81 10.55
CA ILE A 147 -6.91 24.74 9.59
C ILE A 147 -7.19 24.22 8.20
N ASP A 148 -7.86 25.05 7.38
CA ASP A 148 -8.04 24.76 5.96
C ASP A 148 -6.77 25.16 5.21
N LEU A 149 -6.21 24.19 4.47
CA LEU A 149 -4.93 24.36 3.76
C LEU A 149 -5.06 25.10 2.44
N GLY A 150 -6.26 25.21 1.88
CA GLY A 150 -6.48 25.90 0.60
C GLY A 150 -5.49 25.46 -0.48
N LEU A 151 -4.70 26.40 -1.03
CA LEU A 151 -3.69 26.12 -2.07
C LEU A 151 -2.54 25.23 -1.60
N TRP A 152 -2.28 25.16 -0.30
CA TRP A 152 -1.22 24.32 0.28
C TRP A 152 -1.60 22.84 0.39
N SER A 153 -2.86 22.48 0.11
CA SER A 153 -3.35 21.11 0.13
C SER A 153 -2.49 20.19 -0.74
N TRP A 154 -2.24 20.55 -1.99
CA TRP A 154 -1.50 19.72 -2.94
C TRP A 154 -0.01 19.53 -2.59
N PRO A 155 0.78 20.58 -2.34
CA PRO A 155 2.17 20.43 -1.93
C PRO A 155 2.33 19.61 -0.66
N LEU A 156 1.46 19.83 0.33
CA LEU A 156 1.49 19.07 1.58
C LEU A 156 1.10 17.61 1.39
N THR A 157 0.11 17.32 0.53
CA THR A 157 -0.25 15.95 0.21
C THR A 157 0.89 15.22 -0.49
N VAL A 158 1.57 15.86 -1.46
CA VAL A 158 2.76 15.29 -2.11
C VAL A 158 3.85 15.03 -1.08
N LEU A 159 4.17 16.01 -0.23
CA LEU A 159 5.18 15.86 0.82
C LEU A 159 4.86 14.69 1.76
N TRP A 160 3.59 14.55 2.15
CA TRP A 160 3.12 13.49 3.04
C TRP A 160 3.22 12.09 2.43
N ILE A 161 2.93 11.96 1.13
CA ILE A 161 2.97 10.65 0.44
C ILE A 161 4.43 10.26 0.13
N VAL A 162 5.30 11.21 -0.16
CA VAL A 162 6.69 10.96 -0.57
C VAL A 162 7.64 10.82 0.63
N GLY A 163 7.39 11.56 1.73
CA GLY A 163 8.26 11.61 2.92
C GLY A 163 8.03 10.53 3.90
#